data_acf1e36b3d506c0292784d4e922fad9e
#
_entry.id   acf1e36b3d506c0292784d4e922fad9e
#
_cell.length_a   1.000
_cell.length_b   1.000
_cell.length_c   1.000
_cell.angle_alpha   90.00
_cell.angle_beta   90.00
_cell.angle_gamma   90.00
#
_symmetry.space_group_name_H-M   'P 1'
#
loop_
_entity.id
_entity.type
_entity.pdbx_description
1 polymer ?
#
loop_
_entity_poly.entity_id
_entity_poly.type
_entity_poly.pdbx_seq_one_letter_code
_entity_poly.pdbx_strand_id
1 'polypeptide(L)'
;MNKTTTYNKLILKIILITLTFSLTIAFVYTHYMKKEAIEKLSKVDAKKTTELIFQSLYSAMERGWTRTDLEKIISRLNSVDKNMSVHVHRGEEVAKQFGDILKDSNARKTDVFIQSAFLNNDILNVIDDSTIEYYYPIVAKQECLKCHTQAQEGDVLGVINIVYPIDDLKISLSSIINFFILFILLFSIVIFIALFLEFDRHLVKPIKKFI
;
A
#
# COMPACT_ATOMS: atom_id res chain seq x y z
N MET A 1 3.02 -46.23 39.47
CA MET A 1 3.01 -45.27 38.30
C MET A 1 2.35 -43.97 38.77
N ASN A 2 3.12 -42.89 38.93
CA ASN A 2 2.72 -41.67 39.66
C ASN A 2 1.62 -40.90 38.92
N LYS A 3 0.37 -40.89 39.43
CA LYS A 3 -0.77 -40.16 38.89
C LYS A 3 -0.46 -38.65 38.72
N THR A 4 0.33 -38.05 39.60
CA THR A 4 0.77 -36.65 39.54
C THR A 4 1.59 -36.30 38.30
N THR A 5 2.44 -37.21 37.82
CA THR A 5 3.22 -37.04 36.58
C THR A 5 2.33 -37.05 35.34
N THR A 6 1.21 -37.76 35.38
CA THR A 6 0.27 -37.84 34.27
C THR A 6 -0.55 -36.56 34.13
N TYR A 7 -1.03 -35.98 35.24
CA TYR A 7 -1.73 -34.68 35.24
C TYR A 7 -0.86 -33.53 34.74
N ASN A 8 0.40 -33.46 35.20
CA ASN A 8 1.34 -32.42 34.77
C ASN A 8 1.61 -32.53 33.27
N LYS A 9 1.77 -33.75 32.75
CA LYS A 9 1.96 -33.97 31.29
C LYS A 9 0.73 -33.58 30.48
N LEU A 10 -0.49 -33.81 31.00
CA LEU A 10 -1.73 -33.46 30.34
C LEU A 10 -1.89 -31.93 30.25
N ILE A 11 -1.68 -31.23 31.36
CA ILE A 11 -1.78 -29.78 31.43
C ILE A 11 -0.73 -29.12 30.52
N LEU A 12 0.52 -29.60 30.56
CA LEU A 12 1.58 -29.13 29.69
C LEU A 12 1.21 -29.29 28.19
N LYS A 13 0.59 -30.42 27.84
CA LYS A 13 0.09 -30.64 26.47
C LYS A 13 -1.00 -29.67 26.08
N ILE A 14 -1.97 -29.40 26.96
CA ILE A 14 -3.06 -28.46 26.70
C ILE A 14 -2.50 -27.06 26.48
N ILE A 15 -1.61 -26.59 27.37
CA ILE A 15 -0.96 -25.29 27.26
C ILE A 15 -0.17 -25.18 25.95
N LEU A 16 0.60 -26.23 25.60
CA LEU A 16 1.36 -26.25 24.38
C LEU A 16 0.46 -26.19 23.11
N ILE A 17 -0.63 -26.93 23.12
CA ILE A 17 -1.61 -26.93 22.00
C ILE A 17 -2.26 -25.57 21.86
N THR A 18 -2.70 -24.94 22.96
CA THR A 18 -3.32 -23.60 22.91
C THR A 18 -2.33 -22.53 22.46
N LEU A 19 -1.07 -22.62 22.90
CA LEU A 19 -0.01 -21.70 22.49
C LEU A 19 0.28 -21.85 20.99
N THR A 20 0.47 -23.06 20.49
CA THR A 20 0.75 -23.30 19.06
C THR A 20 -0.42 -22.86 18.20
N PHE A 21 -1.65 -23.11 18.61
CA PHE A 21 -2.85 -22.67 17.90
C PHE A 21 -2.96 -21.14 17.83
N SER A 22 -2.73 -20.46 18.97
CA SER A 22 -2.72 -18.98 19.02
C SER A 22 -1.64 -18.37 18.14
N LEU A 23 -0.42 -18.91 18.15
CA LEU A 23 0.67 -18.44 17.31
C LEU A 23 0.38 -18.67 15.81
N THR A 24 -0.25 -19.80 15.46
CA THR A 24 -0.62 -20.09 14.08
C THR A 24 -1.65 -19.08 13.58
N ILE A 25 -2.68 -18.79 14.38
CA ILE A 25 -3.69 -17.78 14.03
C ILE A 25 -3.04 -16.40 13.88
N ALA A 26 -2.19 -15.99 14.81
CA ALA A 26 -1.49 -14.72 14.75
C ALA A 26 -0.63 -14.61 13.47
N PHE A 27 0.09 -15.67 13.11
CA PHE A 27 0.91 -15.71 11.91
C PHE A 27 0.08 -15.57 10.62
N VAL A 28 -1.02 -16.34 10.49
CA VAL A 28 -1.92 -16.29 9.33
C VAL A 28 -2.57 -14.91 9.21
N TYR A 29 -3.08 -14.38 10.32
CA TYR A 29 -3.69 -13.06 10.36
C TYR A 29 -2.71 -11.96 9.97
N THR A 30 -1.48 -12.00 10.49
CA THR A 30 -0.45 -11.01 10.17
C THR A 30 -0.04 -11.09 8.70
N HIS A 31 0.06 -12.29 8.13
CA HIS A 31 0.38 -12.46 6.72
C HIS A 31 -0.69 -11.85 5.80
N TYR A 32 -1.96 -12.05 6.14
CA TYR A 32 -3.07 -11.46 5.40
C TYR A 32 -3.10 -9.93 5.50
N MET A 33 -3.02 -9.40 6.73
CA MET A 33 -3.03 -7.96 6.99
C MET A 33 -1.86 -7.22 6.35
N LYS A 34 -0.70 -7.88 6.22
CA LYS A 34 0.47 -7.31 5.55
C LYS A 34 0.19 -6.94 4.10
N LYS A 35 -0.46 -7.83 3.34
CA LYS A 35 -0.78 -7.59 1.93
C LYS A 35 -1.73 -6.39 1.78
N GLU A 36 -2.81 -6.38 2.55
CA GLU A 36 -3.79 -5.29 2.53
C GLU A 36 -3.17 -3.94 2.97
N ALA A 37 -2.32 -3.96 4.00
CA ALA A 37 -1.64 -2.76 4.47
C ALA A 37 -0.69 -2.18 3.41
N ILE A 38 0.08 -3.03 2.73
CA ILE A 38 0.97 -2.61 1.64
C ILE A 38 0.16 -1.96 0.52
N GLU A 39 -0.89 -2.61 0.04
CA GLU A 39 -1.72 -2.09 -1.05
C GLU A 39 -2.36 -0.75 -0.68
N LYS A 40 -2.96 -0.65 0.51
CA LYS A 40 -3.59 0.58 0.99
C LYS A 40 -2.59 1.73 1.17
N LEU A 41 -1.42 1.45 1.77
CA LEU A 41 -0.39 2.46 1.97
C LEU A 41 0.23 2.88 0.64
N SER A 42 0.48 1.94 -0.27
CA SER A 42 0.99 2.23 -1.62
C SER A 42 0.03 3.14 -2.40
N LYS A 43 -1.28 2.87 -2.30
CA LYS A 43 -2.29 3.74 -2.94
C LYS A 43 -2.26 5.16 -2.37
N VAL A 44 -2.18 5.30 -1.05
CA VAL A 44 -2.14 6.61 -0.39
C VAL A 44 -0.87 7.37 -0.77
N ASP A 45 0.26 6.69 -0.81
CA ASP A 45 1.55 7.31 -1.12
C ASP A 45 1.66 7.70 -2.60
N ALA A 46 1.25 6.80 -3.51
CA ALA A 46 1.16 7.09 -4.94
C ALA A 46 0.21 8.27 -5.23
N LYS A 47 -0.96 8.32 -4.56
CA LYS A 47 -1.91 9.42 -4.68
C LYS A 47 -1.27 10.76 -4.26
N LYS A 48 -0.65 10.81 -3.08
CA LYS A 48 0.02 12.03 -2.61
C LYS A 48 1.12 12.49 -3.55
N THR A 49 1.96 11.56 -4.01
CA THR A 49 3.04 11.85 -4.97
C THR A 49 2.47 12.40 -6.26
N THR A 50 1.40 11.80 -6.78
CA THR A 50 0.74 12.27 -8.01
C THR A 50 0.10 13.64 -7.84
N GLU A 51 -0.53 13.91 -6.69
CA GLU A 51 -1.06 15.24 -6.37
C GLU A 51 0.05 16.31 -6.31
N LEU A 52 1.21 16.00 -5.74
CA LEU A 52 2.37 16.91 -5.74
C LEU A 52 2.89 17.16 -7.15
N ILE A 53 2.98 16.13 -7.98
CA ILE A 53 3.33 16.25 -9.39
C ILE A 53 2.32 17.15 -10.11
N PHE A 54 1.03 16.90 -9.92
CA PHE A 54 -0.02 17.73 -10.51
C PHE A 54 0.11 19.20 -10.09
N GLN A 55 0.31 19.48 -8.80
CA GLN A 55 0.48 20.86 -8.32
C GLN A 55 1.71 21.55 -8.95
N SER A 56 2.79 20.79 -9.16
CA SER A 56 3.98 21.32 -9.83
C SER A 56 3.70 21.67 -11.30
N LEU A 57 2.98 20.79 -12.00
CA LEU A 57 2.56 21.04 -13.40
C LEU A 57 1.54 22.18 -13.49
N TYR A 58 0.59 22.23 -12.55
CA TYR A 58 -0.41 23.30 -12.48
C TYR A 58 0.24 24.68 -12.29
N SER A 59 1.19 24.79 -11.34
CA SER A 59 1.92 26.04 -11.11
C SER A 59 2.76 26.48 -12.33
N ALA A 60 3.26 25.53 -13.09
CA ALA A 60 3.98 25.82 -14.34
C ALA A 60 3.01 26.32 -15.43
N MET A 61 1.85 25.67 -15.58
CA MET A 61 0.79 26.09 -16.52
C MET A 61 0.25 27.50 -16.19
N GLU A 62 0.01 27.78 -14.90
CA GLU A 62 -0.46 29.09 -14.44
C GLU A 62 0.53 30.22 -14.80
N ARG A 63 1.84 29.95 -14.84
CA ARG A 63 2.87 30.88 -15.27
C ARG A 63 3.01 30.99 -16.79
N GLY A 64 2.16 30.32 -17.55
CA GLY A 64 2.18 30.35 -19.01
C GLY A 64 3.27 29.51 -19.64
N TRP A 65 3.80 28.48 -18.93
CA TRP A 65 4.81 27.59 -19.48
C TRP A 65 4.24 26.79 -20.65
N THR A 66 5.11 26.61 -21.63
CA THR A 66 4.76 25.88 -22.85
C THR A 66 4.71 24.37 -22.60
N ARG A 67 4.12 23.64 -23.53
CA ARG A 67 4.13 22.19 -23.56
C ARG A 67 5.56 21.62 -23.41
N THR A 68 6.51 22.18 -24.14
CA THR A 68 7.92 21.73 -24.10
C THR A 68 8.53 21.87 -22.71
N ASP A 69 8.11 22.89 -21.96
CA ASP A 69 8.61 23.10 -20.60
C ASP A 69 8.00 22.11 -19.62
N LEU A 70 6.72 21.75 -19.78
CA LEU A 70 6.06 20.69 -19.01
C LEU A 70 6.67 19.33 -19.29
N GLU A 71 6.97 19.01 -20.56
CA GLU A 71 7.66 17.77 -20.95
C GLU A 71 9.06 17.68 -20.33
N LYS A 72 9.79 18.81 -20.21
CA LYS A 72 11.07 18.85 -19.48
C LYS A 72 10.91 18.57 -17.98
N ILE A 73 9.85 19.06 -17.35
CA ILE A 73 9.57 18.75 -15.94
C ILE A 73 9.35 17.24 -15.79
N ILE A 74 8.48 16.65 -16.61
CA ILE A 74 8.19 15.21 -16.58
C ILE A 74 9.47 14.40 -16.82
N SER A 75 10.29 14.79 -17.80
CA SER A 75 11.58 14.14 -18.06
C SER A 75 12.53 14.21 -16.86
N ARG A 76 12.57 15.35 -16.16
CA ARG A 76 13.37 15.49 -14.93
C ARG A 76 12.84 14.62 -13.80
N LEU A 77 11.52 14.56 -13.61
CA LEU A 77 10.89 13.66 -12.62
C LEU A 77 11.26 12.21 -12.91
N ASN A 78 11.19 11.77 -14.16
CA ASN A 78 11.58 10.42 -14.59
C ASN A 78 13.08 10.14 -14.45
N SER A 79 13.91 11.18 -14.26
CA SER A 79 15.36 11.01 -14.03
C SER A 79 15.74 10.92 -12.55
N VAL A 80 14.80 11.22 -11.62
CA VAL A 80 15.07 11.18 -10.17
C VAL A 80 15.19 9.74 -9.69
N ASP A 81 14.32 8.87 -10.14
CA ASP A 81 14.37 7.45 -9.85
C ASP A 81 14.15 6.66 -11.14
N LYS A 82 15.08 5.72 -11.44
CA LYS A 82 15.02 4.89 -12.65
C LYS A 82 13.84 3.91 -12.66
N ASN A 83 13.34 3.58 -11.48
CA ASN A 83 12.22 2.66 -11.30
C ASN A 83 10.87 3.38 -11.25
N MET A 84 10.88 4.72 -11.19
CA MET A 84 9.68 5.54 -11.25
C MET A 84 9.52 6.12 -12.66
N SER A 85 8.32 6.06 -13.19
CA SER A 85 8.00 6.78 -14.43
C SER A 85 6.67 7.49 -14.31
N VAL A 86 6.64 8.71 -14.85
CA VAL A 86 5.46 9.58 -14.86
C VAL A 86 5.08 9.83 -16.32
N HIS A 87 3.81 9.58 -16.64
CA HIS A 87 3.23 9.91 -17.93
C HIS A 87 1.96 10.75 -17.72
N VAL A 88 1.72 11.71 -18.59
CA VAL A 88 0.50 12.51 -18.58
C VAL A 88 -0.23 12.31 -19.90
N HIS A 89 -1.41 11.71 -19.82
CA HIS A 89 -2.28 11.49 -20.97
C HIS A 89 -3.31 12.61 -21.04
N ARG A 90 -3.40 13.28 -22.19
CA ARG A 90 -4.36 14.35 -22.40
C ARG A 90 -5.78 13.82 -22.56
N GLY A 91 -6.73 14.51 -21.96
CA GLY A 91 -8.15 14.32 -22.20
C GLY A 91 -8.59 14.82 -23.56
N GLU A 92 -9.78 14.43 -23.93
CA GLU A 92 -10.35 14.77 -25.25
C GLU A 92 -10.53 16.29 -25.42
N GLU A 93 -11.01 17.00 -24.39
CA GLU A 93 -11.22 18.45 -24.44
C GLU A 93 -9.89 19.22 -24.57
N VAL A 94 -8.86 18.75 -23.89
CA VAL A 94 -7.51 19.33 -24.02
C VAL A 94 -6.93 19.03 -25.42
N ALA A 95 -7.16 17.83 -25.94
CA ALA A 95 -6.74 17.45 -27.29
C ALA A 95 -7.43 18.30 -28.38
N LYS A 96 -8.73 18.60 -28.23
CA LYS A 96 -9.46 19.48 -29.15
C LYS A 96 -8.88 20.88 -29.17
N GLN A 97 -8.49 21.42 -28.04
CA GLN A 97 -8.00 22.80 -27.90
C GLN A 97 -6.51 22.97 -28.29
N PHE A 98 -5.65 22.02 -27.89
CA PHE A 98 -4.19 22.14 -28.00
C PHE A 98 -3.57 21.13 -28.95
N GLY A 99 -4.38 20.36 -29.65
CA GLY A 99 -3.94 19.29 -30.55
C GLY A 99 -3.77 17.94 -29.82
N ASP A 100 -4.08 16.87 -30.55
CA ASP A 100 -3.95 15.51 -30.05
C ASP A 100 -2.52 14.97 -30.25
N ILE A 101 -2.15 13.99 -29.44
CA ILE A 101 -0.91 13.24 -29.54
C ILE A 101 -1.30 11.79 -29.84
N LEU A 102 -0.71 11.21 -30.89
CA LEU A 102 -1.01 9.84 -31.31
C LEU A 102 -0.92 8.82 -30.18
N LYS A 103 0.10 8.97 -29.31
CA LYS A 103 0.28 8.10 -28.14
C LYS A 103 -0.90 8.21 -27.16
N ASP A 104 -1.36 9.42 -26.86
CA ASP A 104 -2.47 9.65 -25.93
C ASP A 104 -3.80 9.17 -26.54
N SER A 105 -4.03 9.46 -27.83
CA SER A 105 -5.21 8.98 -28.55
C SER A 105 -5.30 7.44 -28.57
N ASN A 106 -4.19 6.76 -28.79
CA ASN A 106 -4.14 5.31 -28.75
C ASN A 106 -4.38 4.80 -27.31
N ALA A 107 -3.73 5.36 -26.31
CA ALA A 107 -3.90 4.97 -24.92
C ALA A 107 -5.36 5.12 -24.47
N ARG A 108 -6.03 6.24 -24.80
CA ARG A 108 -7.45 6.43 -24.51
C ARG A 108 -8.36 5.37 -25.15
N LYS A 109 -7.94 4.76 -26.27
CA LYS A 109 -8.74 3.75 -27.00
C LYS A 109 -8.45 2.31 -26.57
N THR A 110 -7.23 2.01 -26.14
CA THR A 110 -6.78 0.63 -25.97
C THR A 110 -6.47 0.26 -24.52
N ASP A 111 -6.19 1.24 -23.66
CA ASP A 111 -5.83 0.98 -22.27
C ASP A 111 -7.07 1.11 -21.36
N VAL A 112 -7.48 -0.03 -20.78
CA VAL A 112 -8.67 -0.12 -19.93
C VAL A 112 -8.54 0.72 -18.65
N PHE A 113 -7.33 0.80 -18.08
CA PHE A 113 -7.10 1.60 -16.87
C PHE A 113 -7.18 3.09 -17.16
N ILE A 114 -6.60 3.53 -18.29
CA ILE A 114 -6.70 4.91 -18.74
C ILE A 114 -8.16 5.28 -19.05
N GLN A 115 -8.90 4.39 -19.75
CA GLN A 115 -10.32 4.61 -20.01
C GLN A 115 -11.13 4.76 -18.72
N SER A 116 -10.90 3.88 -17.76
CA SER A 116 -11.59 3.95 -16.47
C SER A 116 -11.20 5.19 -15.67
N ALA A 117 -9.94 5.64 -15.75
CA ALA A 117 -9.52 6.88 -15.12
C ALA A 117 -10.18 8.11 -15.74
N PHE A 118 -10.44 8.10 -17.06
CA PHE A 118 -11.21 9.17 -17.71
C PHE A 118 -12.70 9.21 -17.28
N LEU A 119 -13.21 8.15 -16.65
CA LEU A 119 -14.51 8.13 -15.99
C LEU A 119 -14.46 8.66 -14.53
N ASN A 120 -13.42 9.41 -14.19
CA ASN A 120 -13.18 10.01 -12.88
C ASN A 120 -12.93 9.00 -11.74
N ASN A 121 -12.32 7.86 -12.06
CA ASN A 121 -11.92 6.86 -11.07
C ASN A 121 -10.39 6.87 -10.88
N ASP A 122 -9.92 6.97 -9.64
CA ASP A 122 -8.53 6.73 -9.33
C ASP A 122 -8.26 5.20 -9.25
N ILE A 123 -7.30 4.71 -10.01
CA ILE A 123 -7.04 3.28 -10.14
C ILE A 123 -5.64 2.94 -9.68
N LEU A 124 -5.54 1.91 -8.85
CA LEU A 124 -4.29 1.24 -8.50
C LEU A 124 -4.24 -0.10 -9.22
N ASN A 125 -3.22 -0.30 -10.04
CA ASN A 125 -2.89 -1.58 -10.66
C ASN A 125 -1.58 -2.11 -10.07
N VAL A 126 -1.57 -3.36 -9.61
CA VAL A 126 -0.37 -4.02 -9.11
C VAL A 126 0.27 -4.76 -10.29
N ILE A 127 1.40 -4.25 -10.78
CA ILE A 127 2.13 -4.85 -11.91
C ILE A 127 2.82 -6.13 -11.45
N ASP A 128 3.57 -6.03 -10.36
CA ASP A 128 4.29 -7.14 -9.77
C ASP A 128 4.46 -6.94 -8.25
N ASP A 129 5.28 -7.78 -7.64
CA ASP A 129 5.53 -7.74 -6.21
C ASP A 129 6.24 -6.47 -5.72
N SER A 130 6.89 -5.72 -6.60
CA SER A 130 7.74 -4.57 -6.27
C SER A 130 7.27 -3.25 -6.87
N THR A 131 6.28 -3.30 -7.77
CA THR A 131 5.89 -2.17 -8.60
C THR A 131 4.38 -2.06 -8.70
N ILE A 132 3.89 -0.86 -8.49
CA ILE A 132 2.50 -0.50 -8.73
C ILE A 132 2.40 0.55 -9.83
N GLU A 133 1.25 0.60 -10.44
CA GLU A 133 0.86 1.61 -11.40
C GLU A 133 -0.38 2.32 -10.89
N TYR A 134 -0.32 3.65 -10.83
CA TYR A 134 -1.42 4.45 -10.32
C TYR A 134 -1.87 5.46 -11.37
N TYR A 135 -3.15 5.50 -11.61
CA TYR A 135 -3.82 6.38 -12.58
C TYR A 135 -4.66 7.40 -11.83
N TYR A 136 -4.32 8.66 -11.99
CA TYR A 136 -4.96 9.78 -11.31
C TYR A 136 -5.66 10.70 -12.31
N PRO A 137 -7.00 10.81 -12.27
CA PRO A 137 -7.74 11.73 -13.11
C PRO A 137 -7.53 13.18 -12.68
N ILE A 138 -7.21 14.05 -13.62
CA ILE A 138 -7.14 15.50 -13.44
C ILE A 138 -8.50 16.07 -13.76
N VAL A 139 -9.31 16.30 -12.73
CA VAL A 139 -10.65 16.85 -12.88
C VAL A 139 -10.62 18.37 -12.97
N ALA A 140 -11.30 18.93 -13.96
CA ALA A 140 -11.41 20.36 -14.17
C ALA A 140 -12.11 21.05 -12.99
N LYS A 141 -11.46 22.03 -12.40
CA LYS A 141 -12.05 22.98 -11.46
C LYS A 141 -12.27 24.31 -12.18
N GLN A 142 -13.03 25.20 -11.57
CA GLN A 142 -13.35 26.51 -12.14
C GLN A 142 -12.09 27.30 -12.53
N GLU A 143 -11.02 27.17 -11.76
CA GLU A 143 -9.72 27.79 -12.04
C GLU A 143 -9.04 27.27 -13.33
N CYS A 144 -9.27 26.00 -13.69
CA CYS A 144 -8.71 25.36 -14.88
C CYS A 144 -9.34 25.90 -16.17
N LEU A 145 -10.61 26.34 -16.09
CA LEU A 145 -11.37 26.79 -17.26
C LEU A 145 -10.87 28.14 -17.85
N LYS A 146 -10.06 28.88 -17.11
CA LYS A 146 -9.39 30.09 -17.61
C LYS A 146 -8.49 29.79 -18.80
N CYS A 147 -7.83 28.63 -18.80
CA CYS A 147 -6.94 28.20 -19.87
C CYS A 147 -7.57 27.10 -20.74
N HIS A 148 -8.38 26.23 -20.17
CA HIS A 148 -9.06 25.12 -20.86
C HIS A 148 -10.51 25.50 -21.21
N THR A 149 -10.66 26.40 -22.21
CA THR A 149 -11.94 26.99 -22.57
C THR A 149 -12.92 26.03 -23.25
N GLN A 150 -12.46 24.87 -23.71
CA GLN A 150 -13.29 23.83 -24.33
C GLN A 150 -13.89 22.88 -23.28
N ALA A 151 -13.36 22.88 -22.05
CA ALA A 151 -13.79 22.00 -20.98
C ALA A 151 -14.87 22.63 -20.10
N GLN A 152 -15.60 21.79 -19.39
CA GLN A 152 -16.54 22.17 -18.33
C GLN A 152 -16.03 21.73 -16.97
N GLU A 153 -16.55 22.33 -15.90
CA GLU A 153 -16.24 21.91 -14.54
C GLU A 153 -16.68 20.45 -14.32
N GLY A 154 -15.76 19.63 -13.83
CA GLY A 154 -15.97 18.20 -13.66
C GLY A 154 -15.42 17.31 -14.79
N ASP A 155 -15.09 17.89 -15.95
CA ASP A 155 -14.45 17.12 -17.04
C ASP A 155 -13.07 16.63 -16.63
N VAL A 156 -12.66 15.46 -17.11
CA VAL A 156 -11.31 14.94 -16.90
C VAL A 156 -10.39 15.51 -18.00
N LEU A 157 -9.57 16.50 -17.63
CA LEU A 157 -8.63 17.16 -18.53
C LEU A 157 -7.46 16.26 -18.96
N GLY A 158 -7.13 15.29 -18.12
CA GLY A 158 -6.03 14.35 -18.36
C GLY A 158 -5.96 13.31 -17.28
N VAL A 159 -5.09 12.34 -17.50
CA VAL A 159 -4.75 11.29 -16.52
C VAL A 159 -3.25 11.29 -16.30
N ILE A 160 -2.82 11.44 -15.06
CA ILE A 160 -1.43 11.19 -14.67
C ILE A 160 -1.32 9.71 -14.35
N ASN A 161 -0.48 9.02 -15.11
CA ASN A 161 -0.09 7.65 -14.83
C ASN A 161 1.31 7.69 -14.20
N ILE A 162 1.46 7.06 -13.04
CA ILE A 162 2.74 6.90 -12.35
C ILE A 162 3.03 5.42 -12.12
N VAL A 163 4.17 4.95 -12.63
CA VAL A 163 4.76 3.68 -12.21
C VAL A 163 5.61 3.95 -10.98
N TYR A 164 5.32 3.27 -9.88
CA TYR A 164 5.88 3.57 -8.57
C TYR A 164 6.46 2.32 -7.90
N PRO A 165 7.77 2.33 -7.54
CA PRO A 165 8.39 1.24 -6.81
C PRO A 165 7.90 1.20 -5.36
N ILE A 166 7.57 0.03 -4.85
CA ILE A 166 7.09 -0.18 -3.47
C ILE A 166 8.05 -1.03 -2.63
N ASP A 167 9.25 -1.30 -3.13
CA ASP A 167 10.22 -2.15 -2.43
C ASP A 167 10.60 -1.59 -1.05
N ASP A 168 10.92 -0.30 -0.96
CA ASP A 168 11.29 0.33 0.30
C ASP A 168 10.14 0.28 1.32
N LEU A 169 8.91 0.49 0.86
CA LEU A 169 7.71 0.38 1.68
C LEU A 169 7.52 -1.05 2.18
N LYS A 170 7.69 -2.04 1.30
CA LYS A 170 7.61 -3.47 1.65
C LYS A 170 8.68 -3.89 2.66
N ILE A 171 9.93 -3.48 2.44
CA ILE A 171 11.05 -3.78 3.34
C ILE A 171 10.78 -3.19 4.72
N SER A 172 10.40 -1.92 4.78
CA SER A 172 10.10 -1.21 6.02
C SER A 172 8.94 -1.85 6.79
N LEU A 173 7.82 -2.10 6.12
CA LEU A 173 6.66 -2.77 6.74
C LEU A 173 6.98 -4.20 7.17
N SER A 174 7.71 -4.95 6.34
CA SER A 174 8.12 -6.32 6.69
C SER A 174 9.01 -6.35 7.92
N SER A 175 9.94 -5.42 8.05
CA SER A 175 10.83 -5.31 9.20
C SER A 175 10.04 -5.03 10.48
N ILE A 176 9.13 -4.07 10.44
CA ILE A 176 8.27 -3.73 11.59
C ILE A 176 7.42 -4.94 11.99
N ILE A 177 6.76 -5.59 11.04
CA ILE A 177 5.90 -6.74 11.29
C ILE A 177 6.70 -7.90 11.87
N ASN A 178 7.88 -8.21 11.32
CA ASN A 178 8.74 -9.28 11.83
C ASN A 178 9.21 -8.98 13.26
N PHE A 179 9.51 -7.73 13.57
CA PHE A 179 9.86 -7.31 14.93
C PHE A 179 8.68 -7.56 15.90
N PHE A 180 7.45 -7.20 15.50
CA PHE A 180 6.27 -7.46 16.32
C PHE A 180 6.01 -8.96 16.52
N ILE A 181 6.18 -9.79 15.48
CA ILE A 181 6.04 -11.24 15.60
C ILE A 181 7.07 -11.80 16.60
N LEU A 182 8.33 -11.37 16.49
CA LEU A 182 9.38 -11.78 17.43
C LEU A 182 9.04 -11.37 18.87
N PHE A 183 8.56 -10.12 19.05
CA PHE A 183 8.15 -9.62 20.35
C PHE A 183 7.01 -10.42 20.96
N ILE A 184 5.95 -10.71 20.18
CA ILE A 184 4.81 -11.54 20.62
C ILE A 184 5.29 -12.94 21.01
N LEU A 185 6.19 -13.54 20.25
CA LEU A 185 6.74 -14.85 20.52
C LEU A 185 7.52 -14.87 21.84
N LEU A 186 8.43 -13.92 22.05
CA LEU A 186 9.18 -13.80 23.30
C LEU A 186 8.26 -13.56 24.50
N PHE A 187 7.29 -12.65 24.35
CA PHE A 187 6.33 -12.35 25.41
C PHE A 187 5.47 -13.58 25.76
N SER A 188 5.06 -14.35 24.75
CA SER A 188 4.32 -15.58 24.92
C SER A 188 5.12 -16.64 25.68
N ILE A 189 6.42 -16.76 25.41
CA ILE A 189 7.32 -17.65 26.15
C ILE A 189 7.43 -17.23 27.62
N VAL A 190 7.55 -15.95 27.90
CA VAL A 190 7.63 -15.42 29.27
C VAL A 190 6.35 -15.74 30.05
N ILE A 191 5.18 -15.48 29.43
CA ILE A 191 3.88 -15.83 30.04
C ILE A 191 3.79 -17.34 30.29
N PHE A 192 4.20 -18.16 29.34
CA PHE A 192 4.22 -19.61 29.49
C PHE A 192 5.05 -20.06 30.68
N ILE A 193 6.27 -19.53 30.82
CA ILE A 193 7.16 -19.83 31.95
C ILE A 193 6.52 -19.40 33.28
N ALA A 194 5.95 -18.19 33.34
CA ALA A 194 5.30 -17.68 34.54
C ALA A 194 4.12 -18.54 34.97
N LEU A 195 3.25 -18.90 34.04
CA LEU A 195 2.10 -19.78 34.31
C LEU A 195 2.53 -21.19 34.73
N PHE A 196 3.61 -21.73 34.13
CA PHE A 196 4.13 -23.04 34.49
C PHE A 196 4.71 -23.04 35.93
N LEU A 197 5.45 -22.00 36.31
CA LEU A 197 6.00 -21.88 37.66
C LEU A 197 4.90 -21.68 38.72
N GLU A 198 3.90 -20.88 38.42
CA GLU A 198 2.77 -20.63 39.32
C GLU A 198 1.94 -21.90 39.51
N PHE A 199 1.72 -22.64 38.45
CA PHE A 199 1.01 -23.91 38.46
C PHE A 199 1.77 -24.98 39.27
N ASP A 200 3.10 -25.08 39.11
CA ASP A 200 3.94 -26.01 39.90
C ASP A 200 3.88 -25.68 41.39
N ARG A 201 3.88 -24.36 41.72
CA ARG A 201 3.88 -23.87 43.11
C ARG A 201 2.54 -24.13 43.83
N HIS A 202 1.43 -23.81 43.18
CA HIS A 202 0.11 -23.79 43.81
C HIS A 202 -0.68 -25.11 43.71
N LEU A 203 -0.42 -25.93 42.71
CA LEU A 203 -1.16 -27.18 42.50
C LEU A 203 -0.31 -28.44 42.71
N VAL A 204 0.91 -28.47 42.16
CA VAL A 204 1.71 -29.69 42.18
C VAL A 204 2.37 -29.92 43.54
N LYS A 205 2.97 -28.90 44.14
CA LYS A 205 3.68 -29.01 45.44
C LYS A 205 2.74 -29.32 46.61
N PRO A 206 1.54 -28.69 46.78
CA PRO A 206 0.63 -29.07 47.84
C PRO A 206 0.13 -30.51 47.72
N ILE A 207 -0.23 -30.97 46.52
CA ILE A 207 -0.73 -32.33 46.32
C ILE A 207 0.29 -33.38 46.67
N LYS A 208 1.57 -33.09 46.41
CA LYS A 208 2.70 -33.98 46.80
C LYS A 208 2.91 -34.08 48.32
N LYS A 209 2.39 -33.16 49.12
CA LYS A 209 2.43 -33.21 50.60
C LYS A 209 1.30 -34.06 51.21
N PHE A 210 0.26 -34.35 50.47
CA PHE A 210 -0.90 -35.09 50.93
C PHE A 210 -0.92 -36.56 50.45
N ILE A 211 0.09 -36.98 49.68
CA ILE A 211 0.33 -38.34 49.24
C ILE A 211 1.63 -38.85 49.84
#